data_ce2c2b272deff14fc1ec67f7262cf347
#
_entry.id   ce2c2b272deff14fc1ec67f7262cf347
#
_cell.length_a   1.000
_cell.length_b   1.000
_cell.length_c   1.000
_cell.angle_alpha   90.00
_cell.angle_beta   90.00
_cell.angle_gamma   90.00
#
_symmetry.space_group_name_H-M   'P 1'
#
loop_
_entity.id
_entity.type
_entity.pdbx_description
1 polymer ?
#
loop_
_entity_poly.entity_id
_entity_poly.type
_entity_poly.pdbx_seq_one_letter_code
_entity_poly.pdbx_strand_id
1 'polypeptide(L)'
;MTTEITGPAPDDLTGADPETSARVHRTTVQGIPTLYAPRRGEITAGLFFRVGRADETLATTGITHLVEHLALHHVNLTDVHHNGATADTYTLFHVTGGEEEVVAHLNSVCAALRDLPLHRLETEKEILRTESASRGAGPNHQMPLWRYGAQGYGLSSYRELGTHGLSADAVRHWAQTRFTRDNAVLWITSDHVPEGLDLTLPTGTRFPAPAASSALPVTPAYIQGDDGHVVFDAVVRRSTAASVFGDVLGRALFQDLRQEGGYSYTADCGYTARDAHHATLTAYADSLEQKQDAVVGGFVDVLARMRAGRIGQAELDSARNKALKVYETPDLGAAMLPSYALGTLLDRPVLSPEEHRAELAAVTVADLREVAREMWSTGLLQVPGRGADWAGFSLAPQYSEEAVTGTRHGSLENDDVTLTIGTEGVSLTTPRGVVTVRYDACAAMTTLPDGARTLTGLDGFLVTIEPTLYRGVTPERIAAVDAAVPEAAVVRLPARAPERIPRPSERKHSPARTGSGRGRAWTARVRSWPLPLILMITVDVCFGVGILIAAVHEPSAIARAFLPTVALVVLTRRVLARHRQTRG
;
A
#
# COMPACT_ATOMS: atom_id res chain seq x y z
N MET A 1 0.46 -36.53 13.50
CA MET A 1 -0.19 -36.80 14.77
C MET A 1 -1.35 -35.84 14.86
N THR A 2 -2.54 -36.31 14.55
CA THR A 2 -3.79 -35.55 14.54
C THR A 2 -4.26 -35.46 15.99
N THR A 3 -4.30 -34.26 16.52
CA THR A 3 -4.97 -34.06 17.82
C THR A 3 -6.44 -33.81 17.50
N GLU A 4 -7.24 -34.88 17.45
CA GLU A 4 -8.69 -34.81 17.45
C GLU A 4 -9.16 -34.27 18.80
N ILE A 5 -9.80 -33.08 18.76
CA ILE A 5 -10.73 -32.72 19.84
C ILE A 5 -12.11 -33.19 19.33
N THR A 6 -12.52 -34.38 19.79
CA THR A 6 -13.81 -34.95 19.50
C THR A 6 -14.93 -34.07 20.06
N GLY A 7 -15.69 -33.45 19.16
CA GLY A 7 -17.03 -32.95 19.42
C GLY A 7 -18.09 -34.01 19.03
N PRO A 8 -19.31 -33.93 19.53
CA PRO A 8 -20.36 -34.94 19.28
C PRO A 8 -20.84 -34.98 17.82
N ALA A 9 -21.36 -36.11 17.40
CA ALA A 9 -21.86 -36.45 16.07
C ALA A 9 -22.91 -35.45 15.52
N PRO A 10 -23.06 -35.33 14.18
CA PRO A 10 -23.93 -34.38 13.55
C PRO A 10 -25.39 -34.81 13.63
N ASP A 11 -26.18 -34.16 14.46
CA ASP A 11 -27.62 -34.19 14.38
C ASP A 11 -28.21 -32.79 14.62
N ASP A 12 -28.98 -32.36 13.62
CA ASP A 12 -29.99 -31.30 13.65
C ASP A 12 -29.51 -29.82 13.72
N LEU A 13 -29.13 -29.26 12.56
CA LEU A 13 -28.72 -27.87 12.37
C LEU A 13 -29.89 -26.85 12.31
N THR A 14 -31.07 -27.15 12.85
CA THR A 14 -32.20 -26.20 12.90
C THR A 14 -32.20 -25.28 14.12
N GLY A 15 -31.14 -25.30 14.92
CA GLY A 15 -30.96 -24.43 16.08
C GLY A 15 -29.50 -24.42 16.52
N ALA A 16 -28.60 -23.91 15.67
CA ALA A 16 -27.19 -23.81 16.05
C ALA A 16 -27.05 -22.93 17.29
N ASP A 17 -26.57 -23.53 18.38
CA ASP A 17 -26.21 -22.84 19.61
C ASP A 17 -25.16 -21.74 19.27
N PRO A 18 -25.31 -20.52 19.77
CA PRO A 18 -24.34 -19.43 19.56
C PRO A 18 -22.88 -19.82 19.89
N GLU A 19 -22.67 -20.72 20.83
CA GLU A 19 -21.34 -21.26 21.16
C GLU A 19 -20.74 -22.11 20.02
N THR A 20 -21.57 -22.84 19.28
CA THR A 20 -21.09 -23.68 18.15
C THR A 20 -20.73 -22.85 16.92
N SER A 21 -21.47 -21.78 16.67
CA SER A 21 -21.23 -20.81 15.58
C SER A 21 -19.96 -19.98 15.75
N ALA A 22 -19.44 -19.84 16.95
CA ALA A 22 -18.21 -19.09 17.25
C ALA A 22 -16.94 -19.94 17.15
N ARG A 23 -17.05 -21.28 17.01
CA ARG A 23 -15.88 -22.18 17.00
C ARG A 23 -15.13 -22.13 15.68
N VAL A 24 -13.81 -21.89 15.77
CA VAL A 24 -12.87 -22.06 14.68
C VAL A 24 -12.07 -23.34 14.90
N HIS A 25 -12.17 -24.26 13.96
CA HIS A 25 -11.42 -25.51 13.95
C HIS A 25 -10.04 -25.32 13.32
N ARG A 26 -9.06 -26.08 13.81
CA ARG A 26 -7.69 -26.05 13.31
C ARG A 26 -7.24 -27.47 12.95
N THR A 27 -6.65 -27.60 11.77
CA THR A 27 -6.07 -28.84 11.26
C THR A 27 -4.87 -28.54 10.38
N THR A 28 -4.37 -29.56 9.70
CA THR A 28 -3.30 -29.43 8.72
C THR A 28 -3.66 -30.22 7.49
N VAL A 29 -3.66 -29.59 6.32
CA VAL A 29 -3.90 -30.25 5.02
C VAL A 29 -2.59 -30.26 4.24
N GLN A 30 -2.04 -31.42 3.97
CA GLN A 30 -0.78 -31.64 3.24
C GLN A 30 0.40 -30.76 3.76
N GLY A 31 0.44 -30.54 5.09
CA GLY A 31 1.47 -29.74 5.75
C GLY A 31 1.13 -28.26 5.88
N ILE A 32 0.02 -27.79 5.30
CA ILE A 32 -0.42 -26.38 5.40
C ILE A 32 -1.36 -26.24 6.60
N PRO A 33 -1.07 -25.36 7.58
CA PRO A 33 -2.00 -25.03 8.65
C PRO A 33 -3.33 -24.54 8.06
N THR A 34 -4.43 -25.16 8.48
CA THR A 34 -5.76 -24.93 7.93
C THR A 34 -6.74 -24.58 9.05
N LEU A 35 -7.49 -23.50 8.87
CA LEU A 35 -8.54 -23.04 9.75
C LEU A 35 -9.89 -23.20 9.04
N TYR A 36 -10.90 -23.72 9.74
CA TYR A 36 -12.24 -23.78 9.18
C TYR A 36 -13.32 -23.53 10.22
N ALA A 37 -14.46 -23.01 9.77
CA ALA A 37 -15.63 -22.76 10.60
C ALA A 37 -16.87 -22.77 9.71
N PRO A 38 -18.02 -23.26 10.21
CA PRO A 38 -19.24 -23.34 9.44
C PRO A 38 -19.80 -21.95 9.10
N ARG A 39 -20.34 -21.82 7.89
CA ARG A 39 -21.09 -20.67 7.41
C ARG A 39 -22.30 -21.15 6.63
N ARG A 40 -23.40 -20.39 6.68
CA ARG A 40 -24.58 -20.65 5.84
C ARG A 40 -24.34 -20.12 4.43
N GLY A 41 -24.69 -20.94 3.42
CA GLY A 41 -24.60 -20.57 2.00
C GLY A 41 -23.31 -21.06 1.34
N GLU A 42 -22.81 -20.29 0.37
CA GLU A 42 -21.62 -20.64 -0.38
C GLU A 42 -20.37 -20.69 0.51
N ILE A 43 -19.46 -21.59 0.19
CA ILE A 43 -18.16 -21.69 0.84
C ILE A 43 -17.26 -20.57 0.32
N THR A 44 -16.59 -19.89 1.23
CA THR A 44 -15.47 -19.02 0.89
C THR A 44 -14.19 -19.63 1.45
N ALA A 45 -13.16 -19.72 0.61
CA ALA A 45 -11.85 -20.17 1.03
C ALA A 45 -10.76 -19.19 0.61
N GLY A 46 -9.67 -19.15 1.38
CA GLY A 46 -8.52 -18.32 1.03
C GLY A 46 -7.21 -18.97 1.45
N LEU A 47 -6.26 -18.99 0.52
CA LEU A 47 -4.90 -19.47 0.71
C LEU A 47 -3.96 -18.27 0.79
N PHE A 48 -3.41 -18.02 1.98
CA PHE A 48 -2.42 -16.98 2.23
C PHE A 48 -1.00 -17.51 2.09
N PHE A 49 -0.11 -16.68 1.56
CA PHE A 49 1.34 -16.87 1.57
C PHE A 49 2.04 -15.69 2.25
N ARG A 50 3.05 -15.96 3.09
CA ARG A 50 3.86 -14.93 3.75
C ARG A 50 4.92 -14.38 2.77
N VAL A 51 4.48 -13.74 1.76
CA VAL A 51 5.27 -13.01 0.79
C VAL A 51 4.42 -11.88 0.23
N GLY A 52 4.96 -10.69 0.15
CA GLY A 52 4.28 -9.53 -0.38
C GLY A 52 5.26 -8.52 -0.94
N ARG A 53 4.77 -7.33 -1.25
CA ARG A 53 5.55 -6.27 -1.89
C ARG A 53 6.75 -5.83 -1.05
N ALA A 54 6.64 -5.84 0.28
CA ALA A 54 7.72 -5.43 1.17
C ALA A 54 8.90 -6.42 1.22
N ASP A 55 8.78 -7.62 0.65
CA ASP A 55 9.87 -8.59 0.52
C ASP A 55 10.72 -8.37 -0.73
N GLU A 56 10.30 -7.52 -1.63
CA GLU A 56 10.93 -7.22 -2.91
C GLU A 56 12.07 -6.20 -2.74
N THR A 57 12.85 -5.97 -3.79
CA THR A 57 13.70 -4.79 -3.95
C THR A 57 13.05 -3.83 -4.95
N LEU A 58 13.44 -2.55 -4.95
CA LEU A 58 12.87 -1.60 -5.91
C LEU A 58 13.06 -2.07 -7.37
N ALA A 59 14.20 -2.69 -7.68
CA ALA A 59 14.49 -3.21 -9.01
C ALA A 59 13.66 -4.44 -9.40
N THR A 60 13.11 -5.18 -8.42
CA THR A 60 12.30 -6.38 -8.64
C THR A 60 10.83 -6.18 -8.29
N THR A 61 10.41 -4.92 -7.99
CA THR A 61 9.01 -4.64 -7.64
C THR A 61 8.04 -5.15 -8.69
N GLY A 62 6.98 -5.81 -8.20
CA GLY A 62 5.97 -6.46 -9.02
C GLY A 62 6.22 -7.95 -9.26
N ILE A 63 7.33 -8.54 -8.78
CA ILE A 63 7.60 -9.96 -8.98
C ILE A 63 6.55 -10.84 -8.27
N THR A 64 6.13 -10.45 -7.07
CA THR A 64 5.11 -11.18 -6.31
C THR A 64 3.74 -11.10 -6.98
N HIS A 65 3.36 -9.90 -7.43
CA HIS A 65 2.13 -9.65 -8.17
C HIS A 65 2.10 -10.40 -9.51
N LEU A 66 3.26 -10.47 -10.18
CA LEU A 66 3.40 -11.24 -11.42
C LEU A 66 3.22 -12.75 -11.20
N VAL A 67 3.72 -13.31 -10.09
CA VAL A 67 3.46 -14.71 -9.71
C VAL A 67 1.97 -14.91 -9.42
N GLU A 68 1.31 -13.97 -8.77
CA GLU A 68 -0.14 -14.00 -8.52
C GLU A 68 -0.91 -14.08 -9.84
N HIS A 69 -0.65 -13.19 -10.82
CA HIS A 69 -1.28 -13.20 -12.13
C HIS A 69 -1.06 -14.50 -12.90
N LEU A 70 0.19 -14.99 -12.91
CA LEU A 70 0.52 -16.25 -13.57
C LEU A 70 -0.19 -17.44 -12.91
N ALA A 71 -0.33 -17.45 -11.58
CA ALA A 71 -1.03 -18.51 -10.86
C ALA A 71 -2.55 -18.52 -11.13
N LEU A 72 -3.14 -17.36 -11.41
CA LEU A 72 -4.57 -17.22 -11.71
C LEU A 72 -4.92 -17.39 -13.20
N HIS A 73 -3.92 -17.43 -14.08
CA HIS A 73 -4.16 -17.45 -15.53
C HIS A 73 -5.03 -18.61 -16.03
N HIS A 74 -4.95 -19.79 -15.41
CA HIS A 74 -5.72 -20.98 -15.82
C HIS A 74 -7.09 -21.07 -15.18
N VAL A 75 -7.46 -20.14 -14.32
CA VAL A 75 -8.78 -20.11 -13.72
C VAL A 75 -9.76 -19.64 -14.79
N ASN A 76 -10.56 -20.57 -15.31
CA ASN A 76 -11.58 -20.27 -16.32
C ASN A 76 -12.55 -19.22 -15.78
N LEU A 77 -13.06 -18.36 -16.70
CA LEU A 77 -14.21 -17.50 -16.43
C LEU A 77 -15.42 -18.39 -16.13
N THR A 78 -15.62 -18.68 -14.85
CA THR A 78 -16.78 -19.40 -14.30
C THR A 78 -17.66 -18.38 -13.58
N ASP A 79 -18.89 -18.75 -13.24
CA ASP A 79 -19.79 -17.91 -12.43
C ASP A 79 -19.31 -17.75 -10.97
N VAL A 80 -18.12 -18.24 -10.65
CA VAL A 80 -17.49 -18.27 -9.33
C VAL A 80 -16.68 -17.00 -9.10
N HIS A 81 -16.86 -16.38 -7.95
CA HIS A 81 -16.06 -15.24 -7.53
C HIS A 81 -14.67 -15.70 -7.02
N HIS A 82 -13.65 -15.55 -7.84
CA HIS A 82 -12.28 -15.80 -7.47
C HIS A 82 -11.42 -14.55 -7.72
N ASN A 83 -10.37 -14.37 -6.91
CA ASN A 83 -9.42 -13.27 -7.07
C ASN A 83 -8.11 -13.57 -6.35
N GLY A 84 -7.07 -12.78 -6.66
CA GLY A 84 -5.83 -12.68 -5.91
C GLY A 84 -5.64 -11.28 -5.36
N ALA A 85 -4.74 -11.16 -4.40
CA ALA A 85 -4.32 -9.87 -3.87
C ALA A 85 -2.90 -9.95 -3.31
N THR A 86 -2.01 -9.10 -3.82
CA THR A 86 -0.66 -8.91 -3.30
C THR A 86 -0.62 -7.67 -2.41
N ALA A 87 -0.53 -7.89 -1.09
CA ALA A 87 -0.37 -6.86 -0.07
C ALA A 87 1.12 -6.62 0.25
N ASP A 88 1.43 -5.79 1.25
CA ASP A 88 2.82 -5.53 1.64
C ASP A 88 3.50 -6.77 2.24
N THR A 89 2.79 -7.57 3.05
CA THR A 89 3.39 -8.69 3.79
C THR A 89 2.84 -10.06 3.44
N TYR A 90 1.83 -10.14 2.59
CA TYR A 90 1.21 -11.41 2.19
C TYR A 90 0.64 -11.35 0.78
N THR A 91 0.46 -12.53 0.19
CA THR A 91 -0.35 -12.75 -1.02
C THR A 91 -1.50 -13.67 -0.66
N LEU A 92 -2.70 -13.36 -1.16
CA LEU A 92 -3.93 -14.12 -0.93
C LEU A 92 -4.50 -14.57 -2.27
N PHE A 93 -4.86 -15.85 -2.35
CA PHE A 93 -5.77 -16.39 -3.37
C PHE A 93 -7.08 -16.75 -2.70
N HIS A 94 -8.21 -16.27 -3.19
CA HIS A 94 -9.50 -16.59 -2.59
C HIS A 94 -10.56 -16.92 -3.63
N VAL A 95 -11.58 -17.67 -3.19
CA VAL A 95 -12.69 -18.13 -4.00
C VAL A 95 -13.95 -18.21 -3.15
N THR A 96 -15.11 -17.93 -3.76
CA THR A 96 -16.44 -18.18 -3.17
C THR A 96 -17.28 -18.95 -4.17
N GLY A 97 -17.85 -20.07 -3.76
CA GLY A 97 -18.67 -20.94 -4.61
C GLY A 97 -19.09 -22.23 -3.92
N GLY A 98 -19.51 -23.21 -4.68
CA GLY A 98 -19.76 -24.57 -4.20
C GLY A 98 -18.47 -25.31 -3.83
N GLU A 99 -18.60 -26.42 -3.12
CA GLU A 99 -17.44 -27.19 -2.64
C GLU A 99 -16.52 -27.65 -3.76
N GLU A 100 -17.08 -28.22 -4.84
CA GLU A 100 -16.33 -28.69 -6.01
C GLU A 100 -15.55 -27.54 -6.68
N GLU A 101 -16.14 -26.36 -6.76
CA GLU A 101 -15.54 -25.16 -7.36
C GLU A 101 -14.40 -24.63 -6.50
N VAL A 102 -14.57 -24.61 -5.18
CA VAL A 102 -13.53 -24.22 -4.22
C VAL A 102 -12.33 -25.15 -4.31
N VAL A 103 -12.58 -26.48 -4.34
CA VAL A 103 -11.53 -27.50 -4.50
C VAL A 103 -10.80 -27.33 -5.84
N ALA A 104 -11.54 -27.19 -6.93
CA ALA A 104 -10.97 -27.02 -8.27
C ALA A 104 -10.09 -25.77 -8.37
N HIS A 105 -10.54 -24.63 -7.80
CA HIS A 105 -9.78 -23.37 -7.78
C HIS A 105 -8.48 -23.51 -6.99
N LEU A 106 -8.53 -23.99 -5.75
CA LEU A 106 -7.34 -24.12 -4.91
C LEU A 106 -6.32 -25.09 -5.51
N ASN A 107 -6.80 -26.23 -6.07
CA ASN A 107 -5.96 -27.18 -6.78
C ASN A 107 -5.28 -26.54 -8.00
N SER A 108 -6.03 -25.76 -8.79
CA SER A 108 -5.52 -25.06 -9.97
C SER A 108 -4.42 -24.05 -9.59
N VAL A 109 -4.65 -23.24 -8.55
CA VAL A 109 -3.66 -22.27 -8.03
C VAL A 109 -2.39 -22.99 -7.58
N CYS A 110 -2.50 -24.06 -6.77
CA CYS A 110 -1.35 -24.82 -6.31
C CYS A 110 -0.60 -25.50 -7.46
N ALA A 111 -1.31 -26.04 -8.44
CA ALA A 111 -0.70 -26.63 -9.65
C ALA A 111 0.08 -25.56 -10.45
N ALA A 112 -0.52 -24.39 -10.66
CA ALA A 112 0.13 -23.29 -11.37
C ALA A 112 1.35 -22.73 -10.61
N LEU A 113 1.31 -22.66 -9.28
CA LEU A 113 2.46 -22.25 -8.47
C LEU A 113 3.64 -23.24 -8.54
N ARG A 114 3.36 -24.55 -8.74
CA ARG A 114 4.40 -25.56 -8.96
C ARG A 114 5.07 -25.44 -10.34
N ASP A 115 4.27 -25.10 -11.35
CA ASP A 115 4.72 -24.97 -12.74
C ASP A 115 4.06 -23.74 -13.38
N LEU A 116 4.68 -22.58 -13.15
CA LEU A 116 4.16 -21.31 -13.63
C LEU A 116 4.05 -21.29 -15.17
N PRO A 117 2.96 -20.77 -15.75
CA PRO A 117 2.78 -20.64 -17.19
C PRO A 117 3.66 -19.50 -17.76
N LEU A 118 4.98 -19.66 -17.70
CA LEU A 118 5.96 -18.63 -18.06
C LEU A 118 5.93 -18.22 -19.54
N HIS A 119 5.24 -18.99 -20.39
CA HIS A 119 4.96 -18.57 -21.77
C HIS A 119 4.07 -17.31 -21.83
N ARG A 120 3.37 -16.99 -20.73
CA ARG A 120 2.54 -15.79 -20.57
C ARG A 120 3.28 -14.59 -19.99
N LEU A 121 4.53 -14.78 -19.55
CA LEU A 121 5.29 -13.82 -18.77
C LEU A 121 5.23 -12.39 -19.33
N GLU A 122 5.49 -12.20 -20.63
CA GLU A 122 5.52 -10.87 -21.23
C GLU A 122 4.11 -10.25 -21.32
N THR A 123 3.09 -11.08 -21.53
CA THR A 123 1.68 -10.62 -21.53
C THR A 123 1.27 -10.12 -20.14
N GLU A 124 1.59 -10.89 -19.09
CA GLU A 124 1.24 -10.51 -17.72
C GLU A 124 2.03 -9.27 -17.25
N LYS A 125 3.29 -9.14 -17.63
CA LYS A 125 4.06 -7.89 -17.40
C LYS A 125 3.38 -6.67 -18.05
N GLU A 126 2.83 -6.81 -19.27
CA GLU A 126 2.14 -5.71 -19.95
C GLU A 126 0.83 -5.35 -19.25
N ILE A 127 0.09 -6.36 -18.79
CA ILE A 127 -1.13 -6.16 -17.99
C ILE A 127 -0.78 -5.39 -16.70
N LEU A 128 0.22 -5.83 -15.94
CA LEU A 128 0.65 -5.15 -14.72
C LEU A 128 1.09 -3.71 -14.95
N ARG A 129 1.84 -3.44 -16.02
CA ARG A 129 2.22 -2.06 -16.40
C ARG A 129 0.98 -1.20 -16.68
N THR A 130 -0.03 -1.77 -17.35
CA THR A 130 -1.29 -1.08 -17.65
C THR A 130 -2.08 -0.80 -16.38
N GLU A 131 -2.18 -1.77 -15.48
CA GLU A 131 -2.83 -1.59 -14.18
C GLU A 131 -2.12 -0.54 -13.33
N SER A 132 -0.79 -0.64 -13.22
CA SER A 132 0.01 0.33 -12.48
C SER A 132 -0.11 1.75 -13.03
N ALA A 133 -0.28 1.90 -14.35
CA ALA A 133 -0.51 3.20 -14.98
C ALA A 133 -1.92 3.75 -14.74
N SER A 134 -2.91 2.86 -14.53
CA SER A 134 -4.32 3.22 -14.32
C SER A 134 -4.67 3.46 -12.84
N ARG A 135 -3.88 2.94 -11.93
CA ARG A 135 -4.08 3.15 -10.48
C ARG A 135 -3.81 4.61 -10.14
N GLY A 136 -4.82 5.29 -9.62
CA GLY A 136 -4.65 6.60 -9.01
C GLY A 136 -3.81 6.48 -7.73
N ALA A 137 -3.04 7.52 -7.45
CA ALA A 137 -2.38 7.63 -6.15
C ALA A 137 -3.43 7.89 -5.07
N GLY A 138 -3.53 7.02 -4.06
CA GLY A 138 -4.36 7.28 -2.88
C GLY A 138 -3.78 8.44 -2.05
N PRO A 139 -4.57 9.03 -1.13
CA PRO A 139 -4.16 10.21 -0.36
C PRO A 139 -2.90 9.98 0.49
N ASN A 140 -2.64 8.76 0.87
CA ASN A 140 -1.49 8.39 1.71
C ASN A 140 -0.32 7.74 0.93
N HIS A 141 -0.33 7.78 -0.41
CA HIS A 141 0.65 7.05 -1.23
C HIS A 141 2.09 7.51 -1.03
N GLN A 142 2.31 8.77 -0.60
CA GLN A 142 3.65 9.30 -0.33
C GLN A 142 4.17 8.91 1.06
N MET A 143 3.28 8.59 2.01
CA MET A 143 3.66 8.34 3.40
C MET A 143 4.67 7.18 3.56
N PRO A 144 4.50 6.02 2.89
CA PRO A 144 5.46 4.93 2.98
C PRO A 144 6.85 5.31 2.45
N LEU A 145 6.94 6.03 1.32
CA LEU A 145 8.20 6.52 0.77
C LEU A 145 8.96 7.38 1.78
N TRP A 146 8.31 8.41 2.33
CA TRP A 146 8.94 9.32 3.26
C TRP A 146 9.34 8.67 4.57
N ARG A 147 8.55 7.69 5.04
CA ARG A 147 8.84 6.98 6.28
C ARG A 147 9.93 5.92 6.13
N TYR A 148 9.90 5.15 5.03
CA TYR A 148 10.70 3.94 4.87
C TYR A 148 11.75 4.02 3.76
N GLY A 149 11.68 5.00 2.88
CA GLY A 149 12.53 5.10 1.69
C GLY A 149 12.10 4.13 0.58
N ALA A 150 13.04 3.76 -0.29
CA ALA A 150 12.82 2.89 -1.44
C ALA A 150 13.09 1.41 -1.12
N GLN A 151 12.60 0.92 0.00
CA GLN A 151 12.80 -0.44 0.49
C GLN A 151 11.66 -0.87 1.41
N GLY A 152 11.47 -2.18 1.57
CA GLY A 152 10.48 -2.75 2.48
C GLY A 152 9.08 -2.15 2.27
N TYR A 153 8.47 -1.66 3.33
CA TYR A 153 7.14 -1.04 3.27
C TYR A 153 7.07 0.25 2.42
N GLY A 154 8.20 0.89 2.13
CA GLY A 154 8.25 2.05 1.26
C GLY A 154 7.96 1.73 -0.21
N LEU A 155 8.13 0.46 -0.61
CA LEU A 155 7.94 0.03 -2.00
C LEU A 155 6.49 0.18 -2.48
N SER A 156 5.51 0.24 -1.57
CA SER A 156 4.11 0.50 -1.92
C SER A 156 3.87 1.89 -2.54
N SER A 157 4.81 2.83 -2.37
CA SER A 157 4.77 4.15 -3.03
C SER A 157 5.35 4.16 -4.44
N TYR A 158 5.95 3.07 -4.90
CA TYR A 158 6.59 3.00 -6.21
C TYR A 158 5.76 2.19 -7.21
N ARG A 159 5.99 2.47 -8.49
CA ARG A 159 5.50 1.61 -9.58
C ARG A 159 6.31 0.32 -9.63
N GLU A 160 5.76 -0.70 -10.24
CA GLU A 160 6.36 -2.02 -10.39
C GLU A 160 7.46 -2.02 -11.47
N LEU A 161 8.63 -1.45 -11.12
CA LEU A 161 9.78 -1.31 -12.05
C LEU A 161 10.30 -2.65 -12.55
N GLY A 162 10.24 -3.70 -11.74
CA GLY A 162 10.72 -5.04 -12.09
C GLY A 162 10.04 -5.62 -13.33
N THR A 163 8.81 -5.21 -13.63
CA THR A 163 8.08 -5.63 -14.84
C THR A 163 8.84 -5.36 -16.15
N HIS A 164 9.83 -4.48 -16.14
CA HIS A 164 10.69 -4.20 -17.31
C HIS A 164 11.85 -5.18 -17.45
N GLY A 165 12.36 -5.77 -16.36
CA GLY A 165 13.60 -6.54 -16.37
C GLY A 165 13.52 -7.98 -15.83
N LEU A 166 12.41 -8.37 -15.17
CA LEU A 166 12.27 -9.70 -14.57
C LEU A 166 12.38 -10.82 -15.63
N SER A 167 13.30 -11.74 -15.43
CA SER A 167 13.45 -12.93 -16.27
C SER A 167 12.53 -14.07 -15.81
N ALA A 168 12.26 -15.02 -16.71
CA ALA A 168 11.50 -16.23 -16.38
C ALA A 168 12.13 -17.00 -15.21
N ASP A 169 13.48 -17.06 -15.17
CA ASP A 169 14.20 -17.78 -14.10
C ASP A 169 14.07 -17.06 -12.75
N ALA A 170 14.11 -15.72 -12.74
CA ALA A 170 13.91 -14.95 -11.52
C ALA A 170 12.49 -15.16 -10.95
N VAL A 171 11.47 -15.12 -11.82
CA VAL A 171 10.07 -15.33 -11.42
C VAL A 171 9.85 -16.77 -10.94
N ARG A 172 10.41 -17.77 -11.63
CA ARG A 172 10.35 -19.18 -11.20
C ARG A 172 11.03 -19.37 -9.84
N HIS A 173 12.23 -18.84 -9.67
CA HIS A 173 12.96 -18.92 -8.40
C HIS A 173 12.19 -18.27 -7.25
N TRP A 174 11.60 -17.09 -7.48
CA TRP A 174 10.76 -16.41 -6.50
C TRP A 174 9.57 -17.27 -6.07
N ALA A 175 8.84 -17.85 -7.02
CA ALA A 175 7.72 -18.72 -6.73
C ALA A 175 8.15 -19.95 -5.92
N GLN A 176 9.21 -20.64 -6.35
CA GLN A 176 9.72 -21.86 -5.69
C GLN A 176 10.22 -21.62 -4.27
N THR A 177 10.70 -20.41 -3.95
CA THR A 177 11.27 -20.10 -2.64
C THR A 177 10.27 -19.43 -1.70
N ARG A 178 9.27 -18.73 -2.23
CA ARG A 178 8.32 -17.93 -1.44
C ARG A 178 6.93 -18.53 -1.33
N PHE A 179 6.44 -19.18 -2.39
CA PHE A 179 5.11 -19.80 -2.43
C PHE A 179 5.23 -21.29 -2.06
N THR A 180 5.61 -21.53 -0.80
CA THR A 180 5.86 -22.87 -0.27
C THR A 180 4.83 -23.24 0.78
N ARG A 181 4.62 -24.55 1.03
CA ARG A 181 3.64 -25.04 2.02
C ARG A 181 3.92 -24.50 3.43
N ASP A 182 5.21 -24.40 3.81
CA ASP A 182 5.59 -23.94 5.15
C ASP A 182 5.42 -22.43 5.31
N ASN A 183 5.26 -21.70 4.20
CA ASN A 183 5.00 -20.27 4.12
C ASN A 183 3.53 -19.93 3.84
N ALA A 184 2.62 -20.90 3.99
CA ALA A 184 1.20 -20.78 3.67
C ALA A 184 0.30 -21.00 4.88
N VAL A 185 -0.94 -20.50 4.80
CA VAL A 185 -2.07 -20.79 5.70
C VAL A 185 -3.35 -20.80 4.88
N LEU A 186 -4.18 -21.84 5.05
CA LEU A 186 -5.49 -21.99 4.42
C LEU A 186 -6.60 -21.66 5.43
N TRP A 187 -7.67 -21.05 4.96
CA TRP A 187 -8.92 -20.93 5.71
C TRP A 187 -10.14 -21.22 4.84
N ILE A 188 -11.19 -21.84 5.41
CA ILE A 188 -12.38 -22.29 4.68
C ILE A 188 -13.62 -22.05 5.54
N THR A 189 -14.66 -21.42 4.98
CA THR A 189 -15.97 -21.26 5.65
C THR A 189 -16.86 -22.47 5.43
N SER A 190 -16.48 -23.62 6.01
CA SER A 190 -17.21 -24.90 5.95
C SER A 190 -17.17 -25.57 7.32
N ASP A 191 -18.06 -26.50 7.57
CA ASP A 191 -18.08 -27.36 8.78
C ASP A 191 -17.03 -28.48 8.72
N HIS A 192 -16.44 -28.73 7.56
CA HIS A 192 -15.39 -29.72 7.33
C HIS A 192 -14.36 -29.19 6.32
N VAL A 193 -13.26 -29.90 6.18
CA VAL A 193 -12.31 -29.68 5.09
C VAL A 193 -12.79 -30.45 3.86
N PRO A 194 -13.04 -29.78 2.71
CA PRO A 194 -13.47 -30.44 1.49
C PRO A 194 -12.55 -31.57 1.06
N GLU A 195 -13.13 -32.67 0.56
CA GLU A 195 -12.37 -33.77 -0.02
C GLU A 195 -11.78 -33.40 -1.39
N GLY A 196 -10.70 -34.05 -1.78
CA GLY A 196 -10.07 -33.84 -3.10
C GLY A 196 -9.15 -32.61 -3.21
N LEU A 197 -8.84 -31.94 -2.12
CA LEU A 197 -7.83 -30.87 -2.12
C LEU A 197 -6.43 -31.43 -2.45
N ASP A 198 -5.79 -30.90 -3.51
CA ASP A 198 -4.38 -31.09 -3.83
C ASP A 198 -3.62 -29.78 -3.64
N LEU A 199 -3.18 -29.53 -2.42
CA LEU A 199 -2.40 -28.36 -2.03
C LEU A 199 -0.89 -28.65 -2.05
N THR A 200 -0.45 -29.64 -2.83
CA THR A 200 0.97 -29.99 -2.94
C THR A 200 1.77 -28.78 -3.40
N LEU A 201 2.69 -28.34 -2.56
CA LEU A 201 3.60 -27.23 -2.81
C LEU A 201 5.04 -27.62 -2.39
N PRO A 202 6.09 -26.93 -2.90
CA PRO A 202 7.45 -27.15 -2.42
C PRO A 202 7.54 -26.95 -0.90
N THR A 203 8.44 -27.70 -0.27
CA THR A 203 8.85 -27.42 1.12
C THR A 203 9.65 -26.13 1.17
N GLY A 204 9.57 -25.41 2.27
CA GLY A 204 10.32 -24.18 2.46
C GLY A 204 10.43 -23.80 3.93
N THR A 205 10.59 -22.52 4.19
CA THR A 205 10.57 -21.96 5.54
C THR A 205 9.58 -20.82 5.59
N ARG A 206 8.97 -20.61 6.76
CA ARG A 206 8.19 -19.40 6.98
C ARG A 206 9.12 -18.21 7.16
N PHE A 207 8.89 -17.15 6.36
CA PHE A 207 9.63 -15.92 6.50
C PHE A 207 8.98 -15.01 7.54
N PRO A 208 9.76 -14.32 8.39
CA PRO A 208 9.19 -13.26 9.22
C PRO A 208 8.69 -12.11 8.35
N ALA A 209 7.81 -11.27 8.88
CA ALA A 209 7.49 -10.01 8.22
C ALA A 209 8.75 -9.15 8.10
N PRO A 210 8.96 -8.42 6.98
CA PRO A 210 10.14 -7.58 6.82
C PRO A 210 10.25 -6.56 7.94
N ALA A 211 11.47 -6.34 8.42
CA ALA A 211 11.73 -5.27 9.39
C ALA A 211 11.44 -3.90 8.76
N ALA A 212 10.87 -2.99 9.54
CA ALA A 212 10.64 -1.63 9.08
C ALA A 212 11.99 -0.90 8.98
N SER A 213 12.27 -0.32 7.82
CA SER A 213 13.32 0.69 7.63
C SER A 213 12.88 2.03 8.24
N SER A 214 13.77 3.01 8.27
CA SER A 214 13.43 4.40 8.59
C SER A 214 14.24 5.34 7.70
N ALA A 215 13.56 6.22 6.99
CA ALA A 215 14.16 7.34 6.26
C ALA A 215 14.05 8.66 7.05
N LEU A 216 13.44 8.61 8.23
CA LEU A 216 13.25 9.78 9.09
C LEU A 216 14.26 9.76 10.23
N PRO A 217 15.21 10.73 10.29
CA PRO A 217 16.18 10.83 11.38
C PRO A 217 15.53 11.34 12.67
N VAL A 218 14.43 12.09 12.57
CA VAL A 218 13.70 12.68 13.69
C VAL A 218 12.20 12.54 13.48
N THR A 219 11.47 12.19 14.54
CA THR A 219 10.00 12.21 14.61
C THR A 219 9.55 12.91 15.90
N PRO A 220 8.39 13.57 15.91
CA PRO A 220 7.41 13.68 14.82
C PRO A 220 7.93 14.56 13.67
N ALA A 221 7.64 14.13 12.45
CA ALA A 221 8.07 14.83 11.23
C ALA A 221 6.85 15.25 10.38
N TYR A 222 7.08 16.19 9.44
CA TYR A 222 6.06 16.52 8.44
C TYR A 222 6.66 16.63 7.04
N ILE A 223 5.80 16.42 6.06
CA ILE A 223 6.08 16.64 4.63
C ILE A 223 5.02 17.56 4.04
N GLN A 224 5.36 18.21 2.93
CA GLN A 224 4.40 18.94 2.12
C GLN A 224 3.91 18.05 0.97
N GLY A 225 2.60 17.87 0.87
CA GLY A 225 1.94 17.13 -0.22
C GLY A 225 1.18 18.08 -1.14
N ASP A 226 0.91 17.62 -2.37
CA ASP A 226 0.30 18.45 -3.42
C ASP A 226 -1.19 18.13 -3.66
N ASP A 227 -1.75 17.12 -2.98
CA ASP A 227 -3.07 16.54 -3.29
C ASP A 227 -4.24 17.08 -2.47
N GLY A 228 -3.99 18.09 -1.64
CA GLY A 228 -5.03 18.72 -0.82
C GLY A 228 -5.47 17.91 0.38
N HIS A 229 -4.82 16.78 0.70
CA HIS A 229 -5.13 15.96 1.85
C HIS A 229 -4.19 16.21 3.02
N VAL A 230 -4.75 16.18 4.23
CA VAL A 230 -3.98 16.04 5.47
C VAL A 230 -3.96 14.57 5.82
N VAL A 231 -2.75 14.00 5.92
CA VAL A 231 -2.56 12.59 6.27
C VAL A 231 -1.58 12.51 7.43
N PHE A 232 -1.91 11.70 8.41
CA PHE A 232 -1.03 11.42 9.54
C PHE A 232 -0.84 9.91 9.66
N ASP A 233 0.40 9.49 9.74
CA ASP A 233 0.81 8.11 9.90
C ASP A 233 1.68 7.97 11.13
N ALA A 234 1.44 6.94 11.96
CA ALA A 234 2.25 6.66 13.14
C ALA A 234 2.41 5.15 13.33
N VAL A 235 3.60 4.72 13.74
CA VAL A 235 3.88 3.34 14.12
C VAL A 235 3.79 3.23 15.63
N VAL A 236 2.92 2.34 16.12
CA VAL A 236 2.66 2.11 17.53
C VAL A 236 2.82 0.63 17.89
N ARG A 237 2.98 0.32 19.16
CA ARG A 237 2.93 -1.07 19.64
C ARG A 237 1.54 -1.66 19.34
N ARG A 238 1.55 -2.86 18.76
CA ARG A 238 0.31 -3.58 18.47
C ARG A 238 -0.38 -3.98 19.78
N SER A 239 -1.60 -3.53 19.96
CA SER A 239 -2.42 -3.84 21.12
C SER A 239 -3.91 -3.59 20.84
N THR A 240 -4.78 -4.19 21.64
CA THR A 240 -6.21 -3.91 21.64
C THR A 240 -6.48 -2.44 21.97
N ALA A 241 -5.71 -1.85 22.89
CA ALA A 241 -5.79 -0.41 23.19
C ALA A 241 -5.46 0.47 21.97
N ALA A 242 -4.46 0.10 21.15
CA ALA A 242 -4.10 0.85 19.95
C ALA A 242 -5.21 0.76 18.87
N SER A 243 -5.85 -0.40 18.74
CA SER A 243 -7.02 -0.56 17.84
C SER A 243 -8.20 0.31 18.29
N VAL A 244 -8.56 0.27 19.58
CA VAL A 244 -9.63 1.11 20.16
C VAL A 244 -9.29 2.59 20.04
N PHE A 245 -8.01 2.95 20.24
CA PHE A 245 -7.56 4.34 20.09
C PHE A 245 -7.73 4.84 18.65
N GLY A 246 -7.48 4.01 17.63
CA GLY A 246 -7.75 4.36 16.22
C GLY A 246 -9.21 4.77 16.00
N ASP A 247 -10.16 4.02 16.55
CA ASP A 247 -11.59 4.38 16.49
C ASP A 247 -11.90 5.69 17.23
N VAL A 248 -11.29 5.92 18.40
CA VAL A 248 -11.47 7.18 19.15
C VAL A 248 -10.93 8.36 18.35
N LEU A 249 -9.74 8.25 17.78
CA LEU A 249 -9.13 9.30 16.97
C LEU A 249 -9.96 9.59 15.70
N GLY A 250 -10.39 8.55 14.98
CA GLY A 250 -11.20 8.71 13.78
C GLY A 250 -12.51 9.44 14.06
N ARG A 251 -13.20 9.11 15.17
CA ARG A 251 -14.41 9.81 15.60
C ARG A 251 -14.17 11.26 15.97
N ALA A 252 -13.09 11.54 16.69
CA ALA A 252 -12.74 12.91 17.06
C ALA A 252 -12.44 13.77 15.83
N LEU A 253 -11.70 13.23 14.86
CA LEU A 253 -11.45 13.92 13.59
C LEU A 253 -12.74 14.16 12.81
N PHE A 254 -13.61 13.16 12.73
CA PHE A 254 -14.89 13.28 12.05
C PHE A 254 -15.79 14.35 12.71
N GLN A 255 -15.89 14.35 14.04
CA GLN A 255 -16.68 15.32 14.79
C GLN A 255 -16.16 16.74 14.56
N ASP A 256 -14.88 16.98 14.82
CA ASP A 256 -14.30 18.32 14.75
C ASP A 256 -14.27 18.88 13.32
N LEU A 257 -13.79 18.08 12.35
CA LEU A 257 -13.54 18.58 11.00
C LEU A 257 -14.78 18.57 10.11
N ARG A 258 -15.64 17.54 10.27
CA ARG A 258 -16.83 17.42 9.44
C ARG A 258 -18.08 17.99 10.08
N GLN A 259 -18.42 17.56 11.32
CA GLN A 259 -19.70 17.92 11.94
C GLN A 259 -19.68 19.34 12.47
N GLU A 260 -18.67 19.74 13.24
CA GLU A 260 -18.59 21.04 13.87
C GLU A 260 -17.95 22.08 12.94
N GLY A 261 -16.81 21.75 12.31
CA GLY A 261 -16.09 22.70 11.46
C GLY A 261 -16.63 22.83 10.05
N GLY A 262 -17.23 21.77 9.49
CA GLY A 262 -17.65 21.74 8.08
C GLY A 262 -16.50 21.98 7.10
N TYR A 263 -15.27 21.59 7.48
CA TYR A 263 -14.04 21.83 6.71
C TYR A 263 -13.69 20.67 5.79
N SER A 264 -14.04 19.44 6.18
CA SER A 264 -13.75 18.21 5.48
C SER A 264 -15.01 17.42 5.18
N TYR A 265 -15.04 16.69 4.08
CA TYR A 265 -16.10 15.73 3.78
C TYR A 265 -15.79 14.36 4.39
N THR A 266 -14.53 13.96 4.36
CA THR A 266 -14.05 12.67 4.88
C THR A 266 -12.95 12.92 5.90
N ALA A 267 -13.14 12.43 7.13
CA ALA A 267 -12.12 12.40 8.16
C ALA A 267 -12.24 11.08 8.92
N ASP A 268 -11.15 10.31 9.03
CA ASP A 268 -11.15 8.99 9.68
C ASP A 268 -9.75 8.59 10.13
N CYS A 269 -9.66 7.48 10.89
CA CYS A 269 -8.42 6.84 11.29
C CYS A 269 -8.53 5.33 11.18
N GLY A 270 -7.62 4.71 10.41
CA GLY A 270 -7.48 3.27 10.30
C GLY A 270 -6.38 2.73 11.22
N TYR A 271 -6.58 1.51 11.72
CA TYR A 271 -5.58 0.72 12.42
C TYR A 271 -5.20 -0.50 11.58
N THR A 272 -3.92 -0.70 11.34
CA THR A 272 -3.41 -1.86 10.59
C THR A 272 -2.29 -2.54 11.37
N ALA A 273 -2.52 -3.78 11.81
CA ALA A 273 -1.48 -4.59 12.42
C ALA A 273 -0.45 -5.01 11.36
N ARG A 274 0.83 -4.71 11.58
CA ARG A 274 1.93 -4.99 10.64
C ARG A 274 2.60 -6.33 10.90
N ASP A 275 2.99 -6.55 12.14
CA ASP A 275 3.68 -7.76 12.59
C ASP A 275 3.20 -8.16 14.00
N ALA A 276 3.93 -9.02 14.68
CA ALA A 276 3.61 -9.45 16.06
C ALA A 276 3.65 -8.29 17.07
N HIS A 277 4.43 -7.23 16.80
CA HIS A 277 4.78 -6.20 17.77
C HIS A 277 4.27 -4.81 17.42
N HIS A 278 4.10 -4.51 16.13
CA HIS A 278 3.80 -3.17 15.64
C HIS A 278 2.50 -3.10 14.85
N ALA A 279 1.88 -1.93 14.91
CA ALA A 279 0.75 -1.54 14.08
C ALA A 279 0.96 -0.12 13.55
N THR A 280 0.26 0.21 12.48
CA THR A 280 0.20 1.56 11.93
C THR A 280 -1.18 2.15 12.20
N LEU A 281 -1.21 3.38 12.71
CA LEU A 281 -2.38 4.25 12.74
C LEU A 281 -2.25 5.22 11.58
N THR A 282 -3.23 5.22 10.67
CA THR A 282 -3.27 6.15 9.54
C THR A 282 -4.54 6.97 9.60
N ALA A 283 -4.40 8.24 9.92
CA ALA A 283 -5.51 9.19 9.94
C ALA A 283 -5.44 10.12 8.73
N TYR A 284 -6.58 10.49 8.19
CA TYR A 284 -6.63 11.40 7.05
C TYR A 284 -7.87 12.30 7.08
N ALA A 285 -7.76 13.44 6.40
CA ALA A 285 -8.87 14.32 6.10
C ALA A 285 -8.66 14.96 4.72
N ASP A 286 -9.75 15.02 3.93
CA ASP A 286 -9.76 15.77 2.67
C ASP A 286 -9.97 17.27 2.94
N SER A 287 -9.49 18.12 2.05
CA SER A 287 -9.71 19.55 2.15
C SER A 287 -9.90 20.20 0.79
N LEU A 288 -10.82 21.17 0.74
CA LEU A 288 -10.90 22.09 -0.39
C LEU A 288 -9.73 23.11 -0.30
N GLU A 289 -9.23 23.56 -1.43
CA GLU A 289 -8.09 24.51 -1.51
C GLU A 289 -8.29 25.73 -0.60
N GLN A 290 -9.53 26.26 -0.52
CA GLN A 290 -9.84 27.44 0.30
C GLN A 290 -9.91 27.13 1.82
N LYS A 291 -9.96 25.86 2.21
CA LYS A 291 -10.11 25.42 3.60
C LYS A 291 -8.91 24.68 4.16
N GLN A 292 -7.84 24.53 3.38
CA GLN A 292 -6.65 23.75 3.74
C GLN A 292 -6.06 24.17 5.10
N ASP A 293 -5.84 25.47 5.32
CA ASP A 293 -5.29 25.98 6.58
C ASP A 293 -6.19 25.61 7.79
N ALA A 294 -7.53 25.66 7.62
CA ALA A 294 -8.48 25.32 8.67
C ALA A 294 -8.48 23.80 8.96
N VAL A 295 -8.40 22.97 7.91
CA VAL A 295 -8.32 21.51 8.08
C VAL A 295 -7.01 21.14 8.76
N VAL A 296 -5.87 21.69 8.34
CA VAL A 296 -4.57 21.43 8.98
C VAL A 296 -4.59 21.86 10.45
N GLY A 297 -5.11 23.04 10.76
CA GLY A 297 -5.23 23.53 12.13
C GLY A 297 -6.09 22.60 12.99
N GLY A 298 -7.32 22.32 12.57
CA GLY A 298 -8.24 21.44 13.30
C GLY A 298 -7.72 20.00 13.44
N PHE A 299 -7.08 19.45 12.39
CA PHE A 299 -6.48 18.13 12.45
C PHE A 299 -5.36 18.05 13.50
N VAL A 300 -4.45 19.02 13.49
CA VAL A 300 -3.35 19.10 14.47
C VAL A 300 -3.89 19.34 15.87
N ASP A 301 -4.95 20.15 16.04
CA ASP A 301 -5.59 20.39 17.34
C ASP A 301 -6.17 19.09 17.92
N VAL A 302 -6.81 18.24 17.09
CA VAL A 302 -7.28 16.92 17.52
C VAL A 302 -6.09 16.05 17.97
N LEU A 303 -5.02 15.93 17.17
CA LEU A 303 -3.84 15.17 17.56
C LEU A 303 -3.22 15.69 18.86
N ALA A 304 -3.12 17.01 19.04
CA ALA A 304 -2.57 17.64 20.25
C ALA A 304 -3.45 17.37 21.48
N ARG A 305 -4.77 17.40 21.35
CA ARG A 305 -5.71 17.04 22.42
C ARG A 305 -5.52 15.58 22.85
N MET A 306 -5.39 14.66 21.88
CA MET A 306 -5.12 13.23 22.17
C MET A 306 -3.80 13.07 22.92
N ARG A 307 -2.72 13.69 22.41
CA ARG A 307 -1.41 13.70 23.07
C ARG A 307 -1.47 14.25 24.49
N ALA A 308 -2.24 15.32 24.73
CA ALA A 308 -2.44 15.91 26.05
C ALA A 308 -3.30 15.04 26.99
N GLY A 309 -3.75 13.87 26.53
CA GLY A 309 -4.55 12.93 27.32
C GLY A 309 -5.98 13.37 27.54
N ARG A 310 -6.50 14.29 26.73
CA ARG A 310 -7.92 14.72 26.79
C ARG A 310 -8.80 13.69 26.09
N ILE A 311 -8.85 12.51 26.67
CA ILE A 311 -9.66 11.37 26.29
C ILE A 311 -10.48 11.01 27.51
N GLY A 312 -11.80 10.97 27.38
CA GLY A 312 -12.73 10.65 28.44
C GLY A 312 -13.20 9.20 28.41
N GLN A 313 -13.95 8.81 29.45
CA GLN A 313 -14.52 7.48 29.54
C GLN A 313 -15.60 7.25 28.44
N ALA A 314 -16.36 8.29 28.10
CA ALA A 314 -17.43 8.20 27.11
C ALA A 314 -16.92 7.84 25.70
N GLU A 315 -15.76 8.39 25.27
CA GLU A 315 -15.13 8.06 24.00
C GLU A 315 -14.64 6.61 24.00
N LEU A 316 -14.02 6.16 25.10
CA LEU A 316 -13.61 4.76 25.26
C LEU A 316 -14.81 3.81 25.20
N ASP A 317 -15.86 4.08 25.95
CA ASP A 317 -17.05 3.22 26.01
C ASP A 317 -17.75 3.15 24.64
N SER A 318 -17.81 4.28 23.92
CA SER A 318 -18.37 4.32 22.57
C SER A 318 -17.56 3.50 21.56
N ALA A 319 -16.22 3.58 21.60
CA ALA A 319 -15.34 2.78 20.73
C ALA A 319 -15.40 1.29 21.10
N ARG A 320 -15.39 0.97 22.39
CA ARG A 320 -15.54 -0.39 22.89
C ARG A 320 -16.86 -1.02 22.45
N ASN A 321 -17.98 -0.30 22.60
CA ASN A 321 -19.29 -0.78 22.16
C ASN A 321 -19.35 -1.03 20.65
N LYS A 322 -18.68 -0.20 19.83
CA LYS A 322 -18.54 -0.46 18.39
C LYS A 322 -17.75 -1.74 18.12
N ALA A 323 -16.62 -1.92 18.80
CA ALA A 323 -15.79 -3.11 18.64
C ALA A 323 -16.51 -4.40 19.06
N LEU A 324 -17.35 -4.34 20.10
CA LEU A 324 -18.12 -5.48 20.58
C LEU A 324 -19.24 -5.92 19.61
N LYS A 325 -19.74 -5.04 18.73
CA LYS A 325 -20.79 -5.39 17.76
C LYS A 325 -20.38 -6.47 16.76
N VAL A 326 -19.10 -6.65 16.48
CA VAL A 326 -18.62 -7.72 15.60
C VAL A 326 -19.01 -9.09 16.13
N TYR A 327 -19.12 -9.24 17.46
CA TYR A 327 -19.47 -10.51 18.13
C TYR A 327 -20.98 -10.81 18.11
N GLU A 328 -21.81 -9.90 17.63
CA GLU A 328 -23.24 -10.13 17.42
C GLU A 328 -23.52 -10.68 16.01
N THR A 329 -22.46 -10.86 15.20
CA THR A 329 -22.56 -11.34 13.81
C THR A 329 -22.92 -12.85 13.82
N PRO A 330 -23.96 -13.27 13.07
CA PRO A 330 -24.16 -14.69 12.79
C PRO A 330 -22.92 -15.26 12.10
N ASP A 331 -22.62 -16.55 12.36
CA ASP A 331 -21.44 -17.23 11.80
C ASP A 331 -20.10 -16.54 12.17
N LEU A 332 -19.99 -16.09 13.43
CA LEU A 332 -18.81 -15.36 13.95
C LEU A 332 -17.50 -16.10 13.67
N GLY A 333 -17.47 -17.43 13.86
CA GLY A 333 -16.28 -18.24 13.58
C GLY A 333 -15.79 -18.05 12.14
N ALA A 334 -16.71 -18.16 11.18
CA ALA A 334 -16.40 -17.98 9.76
C ALA A 334 -15.95 -16.53 9.45
N ALA A 335 -16.57 -15.53 10.05
CA ALA A 335 -16.22 -14.13 9.87
C ALA A 335 -14.80 -13.80 10.37
N MET A 336 -14.31 -14.53 11.39
CA MET A 336 -12.98 -14.34 11.96
C MET A 336 -11.85 -15.09 11.23
N LEU A 337 -12.17 -16.07 10.37
CA LEU A 337 -11.18 -16.92 9.69
C LEU A 337 -10.07 -16.14 8.97
N PRO A 338 -10.36 -15.12 8.14
CA PRO A 338 -9.29 -14.40 7.44
C PRO A 338 -8.32 -13.72 8.42
N SER A 339 -8.84 -13.13 9.49
CA SER A 339 -8.02 -12.47 10.51
C SER A 339 -7.16 -13.47 11.29
N TYR A 340 -7.72 -14.63 11.64
CA TYR A 340 -7.02 -15.70 12.35
C TYR A 340 -5.95 -16.35 11.47
N ALA A 341 -6.26 -16.60 10.20
CA ALA A 341 -5.29 -17.12 9.23
C ALA A 341 -4.13 -16.15 9.02
N LEU A 342 -4.42 -14.87 8.86
CA LEU A 342 -3.39 -13.83 8.75
C LEU A 342 -2.60 -13.67 10.06
N GLY A 343 -3.23 -13.78 11.22
CA GLY A 343 -2.56 -13.83 12.51
C GLY A 343 -1.57 -15.00 12.59
N THR A 344 -2.03 -16.19 12.23
CA THR A 344 -1.19 -17.41 12.17
C THR A 344 -0.04 -17.26 11.16
N LEU A 345 -0.29 -16.65 9.99
CA LEU A 345 0.71 -16.42 8.95
C LEU A 345 1.82 -15.48 9.40
N LEU A 346 1.48 -14.44 10.14
CA LEU A 346 2.38 -13.36 10.59
C LEU A 346 2.86 -13.56 12.04
N ASP A 347 2.74 -14.78 12.59
CA ASP A 347 3.13 -15.14 13.96
C ASP A 347 2.55 -14.17 15.03
N ARG A 348 1.33 -13.67 14.77
CA ARG A 348 0.62 -12.79 15.72
C ARG A 348 -0.24 -13.63 16.67
N PRO A 349 -0.40 -13.21 17.93
CA PRO A 349 -1.38 -13.82 18.83
C PRO A 349 -2.77 -13.84 18.21
N VAL A 350 -3.38 -15.01 18.17
CA VAL A 350 -4.75 -15.23 17.71
C VAL A 350 -5.60 -15.48 18.94
N LEU A 351 -6.35 -14.45 19.35
CA LEU A 351 -7.23 -14.48 20.51
C LEU A 351 -8.58 -15.09 20.16
N SER A 352 -9.13 -15.91 21.05
CA SER A 352 -10.53 -16.32 20.96
C SER A 352 -11.47 -15.11 21.10
N PRO A 353 -12.73 -15.22 20.69
CA PRO A 353 -13.71 -14.16 20.92
C PRO A 353 -13.83 -13.74 22.39
N GLU A 354 -13.72 -14.70 23.33
CA GLU A 354 -13.79 -14.48 24.77
C GLU A 354 -12.57 -13.73 25.26
N GLU A 355 -11.37 -14.13 24.85
CA GLU A 355 -10.12 -13.46 25.19
C GLU A 355 -10.10 -12.02 24.67
N HIS A 356 -10.53 -11.80 23.41
CA HIS A 356 -10.60 -10.46 22.84
C HIS A 356 -11.65 -9.57 23.53
N ARG A 357 -12.82 -10.13 23.90
CA ARG A 357 -13.79 -9.40 24.74
C ARG A 357 -13.21 -9.01 26.09
N ALA A 358 -12.47 -9.93 26.72
CA ALA A 358 -11.79 -9.65 27.99
C ALA A 358 -10.72 -8.56 27.82
N GLU A 359 -9.91 -8.62 26.78
CA GLU A 359 -8.95 -7.54 26.47
C GLU A 359 -9.65 -6.20 26.22
N LEU A 360 -10.73 -6.17 25.42
CA LEU A 360 -11.53 -4.95 25.19
C LEU A 360 -12.09 -4.37 26.50
N ALA A 361 -12.57 -5.25 27.41
CA ALA A 361 -13.09 -4.81 28.70
C ALA A 361 -11.97 -4.26 29.60
N ALA A 362 -10.76 -4.80 29.49
CA ALA A 362 -9.62 -4.37 30.29
C ALA A 362 -8.97 -3.05 29.82
N VAL A 363 -9.20 -2.62 28.58
CA VAL A 363 -8.67 -1.33 28.07
C VAL A 363 -9.13 -0.17 28.94
N THR A 364 -8.20 0.66 29.38
CA THR A 364 -8.48 1.85 30.20
C THR A 364 -8.20 3.14 29.43
N VAL A 365 -8.71 4.26 29.95
CA VAL A 365 -8.36 5.60 29.44
C VAL A 365 -6.84 5.88 29.56
N ALA A 366 -6.19 5.29 30.56
CA ALA A 366 -4.74 5.44 30.74
C ALA A 366 -3.98 4.77 29.59
N ASP A 367 -4.41 3.59 29.14
CA ASP A 367 -3.81 2.89 27.99
C ASP A 367 -3.99 3.71 26.70
N LEU A 368 -5.16 4.29 26.47
CA LEU A 368 -5.38 5.17 25.31
C LEU A 368 -4.47 6.40 25.33
N ARG A 369 -4.21 6.98 26.51
CA ARG A 369 -3.29 8.10 26.68
C ARG A 369 -1.83 7.70 26.42
N GLU A 370 -1.45 6.47 26.73
CA GLU A 370 -0.13 5.95 26.40
C GLU A 370 0.03 5.79 24.88
N VAL A 371 -0.95 5.17 24.22
CA VAL A 371 -0.99 5.06 22.76
C VAL A 371 -0.94 6.43 22.08
N ALA A 372 -1.69 7.42 22.59
CA ALA A 372 -1.68 8.78 22.04
C ALA A 372 -0.30 9.45 22.10
N ARG A 373 0.47 9.22 23.18
CA ARG A 373 1.83 9.73 23.30
C ARG A 373 2.81 9.03 22.36
N GLU A 374 2.69 7.70 22.26
CA GLU A 374 3.48 6.89 21.33
C GLU A 374 3.19 7.29 19.87
N MET A 375 1.91 7.37 19.49
CA MET A 375 1.45 7.85 18.19
C MET A 375 2.08 9.21 17.82
N TRP A 376 2.04 10.17 18.74
CA TRP A 376 2.65 11.48 18.49
C TRP A 376 4.16 11.38 18.27
N SER A 377 4.86 10.62 19.13
CA SER A 377 6.32 10.54 19.09
C SER A 377 6.87 9.88 17.82
N THR A 378 6.09 9.04 17.15
CA THR A 378 6.45 8.35 15.90
C THR A 378 5.78 8.96 14.67
N GLY A 379 5.06 10.06 14.82
CA GLY A 379 4.19 10.65 13.82
C GLY A 379 4.93 11.17 12.58
N LEU A 380 4.34 10.95 11.40
CA LEU A 380 4.65 11.61 10.15
C LEU A 380 3.37 12.28 9.64
N LEU A 381 3.41 13.58 9.40
CA LEU A 381 2.26 14.38 8.98
C LEU A 381 2.47 14.91 7.56
N GLN A 382 1.57 14.60 6.64
CA GLN A 382 1.47 15.27 5.34
C GLN A 382 0.52 16.47 5.47
N VAL A 383 0.97 17.62 5.02
CA VAL A 383 0.15 18.83 4.98
C VAL A 383 0.14 19.44 3.58
N PRO A 384 -1.00 19.93 3.08
CA PRO A 384 -1.04 20.77 1.90
C PRO A 384 -0.57 22.19 2.25
N GLY A 385 0.26 22.80 1.41
CA GLY A 385 0.63 24.21 1.52
C GLY A 385 1.61 24.54 2.65
N ARG A 386 1.14 25.09 3.78
CA ARG A 386 2.00 25.54 4.87
C ARG A 386 2.65 24.41 5.65
N GLY A 387 3.87 24.68 6.18
CA GLY A 387 4.55 23.74 7.07
C GLY A 387 3.83 23.53 8.42
N ALA A 388 4.27 22.52 9.16
CA ALA A 388 3.71 22.16 10.47
C ALA A 388 4.73 22.29 11.64
N ASP A 389 5.82 23.02 11.43
CA ASP A 389 6.85 23.32 12.42
C ASP A 389 6.29 24.03 13.67
N TRP A 390 5.29 24.93 13.48
CA TRP A 390 4.57 25.61 14.55
C TRP A 390 3.88 24.66 15.53
N ALA A 391 3.58 23.43 15.10
CA ALA A 391 2.95 22.40 15.93
C ALA A 391 3.98 21.44 16.58
N GLY A 392 5.28 21.67 16.35
CA GLY A 392 6.36 20.84 16.89
C GLY A 392 6.70 19.62 16.04
N PHE A 393 6.35 19.62 14.76
CA PHE A 393 6.83 18.65 13.78
C PHE A 393 8.10 19.18 13.12
N SER A 394 9.09 18.31 12.91
CA SER A 394 10.30 18.63 12.15
C SER A 394 10.06 18.39 10.65
N LEU A 395 10.56 19.27 9.80
CA LEU A 395 10.51 19.01 8.36
C LEU A 395 11.32 17.73 8.05
N ALA A 396 10.70 16.77 7.35
CA ALA A 396 11.40 15.59 6.87
C ALA A 396 12.54 15.99 5.91
N PRO A 397 13.67 15.26 5.88
CA PRO A 397 14.81 15.59 5.04
C PRO A 397 14.42 15.67 3.56
N GLN A 398 14.68 16.81 2.93
CA GLN A 398 14.47 17.03 1.49
C GLN A 398 15.77 16.98 0.70
N TYR A 399 16.90 16.94 1.40
CA TYR A 399 18.25 16.95 0.85
C TYR A 399 19.14 16.01 1.64
N SER A 400 20.19 15.53 0.97
CA SER A 400 21.26 14.79 1.60
C SER A 400 22.18 15.74 2.39
N GLU A 401 22.90 15.21 3.37
CA GLU A 401 23.83 15.99 4.18
C GLU A 401 25.05 16.43 3.36
N GLU A 402 25.58 15.56 2.49
CA GLU A 402 26.82 15.77 1.76
C GLU A 402 26.72 15.35 0.28
N ALA A 403 27.51 16.04 -0.55
CA ALA A 403 27.76 15.64 -1.93
C ALA A 403 28.92 14.63 -2.00
N VAL A 404 28.89 13.71 -2.96
CA VAL A 404 30.06 12.88 -3.27
C VAL A 404 31.17 13.72 -3.89
N THR A 405 32.42 13.28 -3.68
CA THR A 405 33.58 13.82 -4.38
C THR A 405 33.67 13.22 -5.78
N GLY A 406 33.88 14.05 -6.79
CA GLY A 406 33.96 13.56 -8.18
C GLY A 406 34.07 14.66 -9.23
N THR A 407 33.87 14.26 -10.48
CA THR A 407 33.88 15.19 -11.63
C THR A 407 32.56 15.98 -11.64
N ARG A 408 32.67 17.29 -11.72
CA ARG A 408 31.53 18.21 -11.74
C ARG A 408 31.12 18.52 -13.19
N HIS A 409 29.83 18.42 -13.43
CA HIS A 409 29.18 18.64 -14.72
C HIS A 409 28.13 19.75 -14.55
N GLY A 410 28.42 20.97 -15.04
CA GLY A 410 27.45 22.09 -14.97
C GLY A 410 26.24 21.82 -15.86
N SER A 411 25.08 22.21 -15.38
CA SER A 411 23.83 22.13 -16.16
C SER A 411 23.90 23.08 -17.38
N LEU A 412 23.31 22.68 -18.48
CA LEU A 412 23.15 23.52 -19.69
C LEU A 412 21.93 24.45 -19.59
N GLU A 413 21.04 24.21 -18.64
CA GLU A 413 19.82 25.01 -18.44
C GLU A 413 19.93 26.01 -17.29
N ASN A 414 20.66 25.63 -16.22
CA ASN A 414 20.78 26.45 -15.02
C ASN A 414 22.21 26.42 -14.47
N ASP A 415 22.89 27.55 -14.48
CA ASP A 415 24.29 27.67 -14.06
C ASP A 415 24.51 27.37 -12.55
N ASP A 416 23.45 27.47 -11.73
CA ASP A 416 23.47 27.15 -10.29
C ASP A 416 23.28 25.66 -9.99
N VAL A 417 23.05 24.82 -11.01
CA VAL A 417 22.85 23.37 -10.87
C VAL A 417 24.07 22.62 -11.37
N THR A 418 24.58 21.71 -10.54
CA THR A 418 25.77 20.92 -10.85
C THR A 418 25.50 19.43 -10.53
N LEU A 419 25.70 18.58 -11.53
CA LEU A 419 25.78 17.14 -11.36
C LEU A 419 27.23 16.76 -11.02
N THR A 420 27.45 15.98 -9.96
CA THR A 420 28.76 15.42 -9.60
C THR A 420 28.72 13.91 -9.77
N ILE A 421 29.61 13.36 -10.58
CA ILE A 421 29.76 11.90 -10.76
C ILE A 421 31.08 11.50 -10.08
N GLY A 422 31.00 10.75 -9.00
CA GLY A 422 32.10 10.25 -8.20
C GLY A 422 32.36 8.76 -8.38
N THR A 423 33.30 8.23 -7.61
CA THR A 423 33.59 6.79 -7.52
C THR A 423 32.63 6.06 -6.58
N GLU A 424 31.97 6.78 -5.67
CA GLU A 424 31.11 6.22 -4.64
C GLU A 424 29.61 6.52 -4.86
N GLY A 425 29.29 7.40 -5.82
CA GLY A 425 27.91 7.81 -6.06
C GLY A 425 27.79 9.00 -6.99
N VAL A 426 26.57 9.53 -7.06
CA VAL A 426 26.19 10.72 -7.83
C VAL A 426 25.50 11.72 -6.94
N SER A 427 25.78 13.01 -7.14
CA SER A 427 25.10 14.10 -6.43
C SER A 427 24.60 15.16 -7.39
N LEU A 428 23.40 15.67 -7.12
CA LEU A 428 22.85 16.86 -7.77
C LEU A 428 22.85 18.01 -6.77
N THR A 429 23.68 19.01 -7.01
CA THR A 429 23.76 20.23 -6.19
C THR A 429 22.89 21.32 -6.81
N THR A 430 22.02 21.91 -6.02
CA THR A 430 21.14 23.03 -6.37
C THR A 430 21.28 24.14 -5.35
N PRO A 431 20.77 25.37 -5.60
CA PRO A 431 20.73 26.44 -4.60
C PRO A 431 19.98 26.11 -3.31
N ARG A 432 19.10 25.10 -3.36
CA ARG A 432 18.27 24.67 -2.22
C ARG A 432 18.94 23.60 -1.36
N GLY A 433 19.87 22.84 -1.93
CA GLY A 433 20.56 21.76 -1.24
C GLY A 433 21.14 20.74 -2.23
N VAL A 434 21.68 19.67 -1.68
CA VAL A 434 22.28 18.57 -2.43
C VAL A 434 21.44 17.31 -2.29
N VAL A 435 21.26 16.58 -3.38
CA VAL A 435 20.67 15.24 -3.39
C VAL A 435 21.74 14.27 -3.85
N THR A 436 22.00 13.23 -3.06
CA THR A 436 23.07 12.26 -3.29
C THR A 436 22.51 10.84 -3.30
N VAL A 437 22.92 10.04 -4.27
CA VAL A 437 22.71 8.59 -4.28
C VAL A 437 24.06 7.91 -4.32
N ARG A 438 24.37 7.13 -3.28
CA ARG A 438 25.59 6.30 -3.24
C ARG A 438 25.31 4.97 -3.95
N TYR A 439 26.32 4.44 -4.64
CA TYR A 439 26.13 3.20 -5.43
C TYR A 439 25.85 1.98 -4.56
N ASP A 440 26.47 1.89 -3.39
CA ASP A 440 26.24 0.83 -2.40
C ASP A 440 24.88 0.89 -1.69
N ALA A 441 24.23 2.05 -1.72
CA ALA A 441 22.89 2.30 -1.19
C ALA A 441 21.87 2.60 -2.30
N CYS A 442 22.16 2.20 -3.55
CA CYS A 442 21.26 2.37 -4.67
C CYS A 442 20.19 1.26 -4.67
N ALA A 443 18.93 1.64 -4.44
CA ALA A 443 17.79 0.72 -4.46
C ALA A 443 17.44 0.27 -5.88
N ALA A 444 17.54 1.18 -6.85
CA ALA A 444 17.43 0.87 -8.28
C ALA A 444 18.07 1.95 -9.14
N MET A 445 18.66 1.52 -10.26
CA MET A 445 19.10 2.39 -11.36
C MET A 445 18.35 2.00 -12.63
N THR A 446 17.50 2.89 -13.13
CA THR A 446 16.92 2.72 -14.47
C THR A 446 17.89 3.23 -15.54
N THR A 447 18.05 2.45 -16.60
CA THR A 447 18.95 2.78 -17.73
C THR A 447 18.16 2.90 -19.02
N LEU A 448 18.46 3.94 -19.80
CA LEU A 448 17.91 4.14 -21.13
C LEU A 448 19.03 4.00 -22.20
N PRO A 449 18.72 3.50 -23.41
CA PRO A 449 19.71 3.33 -24.48
C PRO A 449 20.42 4.61 -24.93
N ASP A 450 19.80 5.77 -24.74
CA ASP A 450 20.35 7.09 -25.04
C ASP A 450 21.38 7.60 -24.01
N GLY A 451 21.69 6.80 -22.99
CA GLY A 451 22.67 7.11 -21.96
C GLY A 451 22.08 7.70 -20.68
N ALA A 452 20.78 8.00 -20.63
CA ALA A 452 20.17 8.51 -19.39
C ALA A 452 20.14 7.42 -18.29
N ARG A 453 20.38 7.86 -17.05
CA ARG A 453 20.36 7.03 -15.84
C ARG A 453 19.57 7.74 -14.75
N THR A 454 18.67 7.02 -14.10
CA THR A 454 18.01 7.52 -12.89
C THR A 454 18.33 6.57 -11.74
N LEU A 455 19.04 7.09 -10.75
CA LEU A 455 19.41 6.36 -9.54
C LEU A 455 18.45 6.74 -8.42
N THR A 456 17.92 5.77 -7.73
CA THR A 456 17.10 5.95 -6.52
C THR A 456 17.83 5.33 -5.33
N GLY A 457 18.08 6.11 -4.30
CA GLY A 457 18.70 5.65 -3.05
C GLY A 457 17.74 4.86 -2.17
N LEU A 458 18.25 4.04 -1.25
CA LEU A 458 17.45 3.34 -0.24
C LEU A 458 16.65 4.32 0.64
N ASP A 459 17.11 5.55 0.80
CA ASP A 459 16.44 6.66 1.50
C ASP A 459 15.30 7.28 0.67
N GLY A 460 15.15 6.90 -0.59
CA GLY A 460 14.15 7.42 -1.52
C GLY A 460 14.61 8.64 -2.32
N PHE A 461 15.79 9.19 -2.08
CA PHE A 461 16.33 10.27 -2.90
C PHE A 461 16.65 9.79 -4.32
N LEU A 462 16.49 10.69 -5.28
CA LEU A 462 16.61 10.38 -6.70
C LEU A 462 17.52 11.38 -7.40
N VAL A 463 18.49 10.86 -8.16
CA VAL A 463 19.34 11.65 -9.05
C VAL A 463 19.24 11.12 -10.47
N THR A 464 18.94 12.02 -11.42
CA THR A 464 18.89 11.70 -12.84
C THR A 464 20.11 12.28 -13.57
N ILE A 465 20.80 11.42 -14.29
CA ILE A 465 21.86 11.77 -15.24
C ILE A 465 21.24 11.80 -16.63
N GLU A 466 21.05 13.02 -17.16
CA GLU A 466 20.65 13.23 -18.57
C GLU A 466 21.85 13.78 -19.35
N PRO A 467 22.54 12.96 -20.16
CA PRO A 467 23.78 13.40 -20.84
C PRO A 467 23.59 14.65 -21.70
N THR A 468 22.40 14.86 -22.23
CA THR A 468 22.05 16.01 -23.07
C THR A 468 21.87 17.32 -22.28
N LEU A 469 21.72 17.25 -20.94
CA LEU A 469 21.47 18.42 -20.08
C LEU A 469 22.68 18.85 -19.25
N TYR A 470 23.78 18.09 -19.26
CA TYR A 470 24.98 18.39 -18.48
C TYR A 470 26.24 18.42 -19.34
N ARG A 471 27.14 19.37 -19.05
CA ARG A 471 28.40 19.55 -19.80
C ARG A 471 29.37 18.42 -19.53
N GLY A 472 29.88 17.77 -20.59
CA GLY A 472 30.98 16.81 -20.50
C GLY A 472 30.61 15.47 -19.85
N VAL A 473 29.32 15.11 -19.77
CA VAL A 473 28.90 13.74 -19.46
C VAL A 473 29.13 12.90 -20.71
N THR A 474 30.16 12.06 -20.67
CA THR A 474 30.55 11.21 -21.81
C THR A 474 30.05 9.77 -21.64
N PRO A 475 30.00 8.95 -22.74
CA PRO A 475 29.65 7.53 -22.63
C PRO A 475 30.54 6.75 -21.66
N GLU A 476 31.83 7.10 -21.54
CA GLU A 476 32.78 6.44 -20.63
C GLU A 476 32.40 6.75 -19.17
N ARG A 477 31.93 7.97 -18.88
CA ARG A 477 31.42 8.34 -17.54
C ARG A 477 30.17 7.55 -17.19
N ILE A 478 29.26 7.39 -18.13
CA ILE A 478 28.05 6.58 -17.95
C ILE A 478 28.41 5.12 -17.71
N ALA A 479 29.34 4.56 -18.51
CA ALA A 479 29.82 3.19 -18.32
C ALA A 479 30.48 2.98 -16.94
N ALA A 480 31.16 3.98 -16.40
CA ALA A 480 31.73 3.92 -15.05
C ALA A 480 30.62 3.89 -13.97
N VAL A 481 29.53 4.63 -14.14
CA VAL A 481 28.36 4.56 -13.25
C VAL A 481 27.72 3.16 -13.35
N ASP A 482 27.52 2.65 -14.58
CA ASP A 482 26.94 1.33 -14.81
C ASP A 482 27.77 0.21 -14.13
N ALA A 483 29.10 0.33 -14.16
CA ALA A 483 30.00 -0.64 -13.53
C ALA A 483 30.03 -0.55 -11.99
N ALA A 484 29.67 0.61 -11.42
CA ALA A 484 29.72 0.84 -9.98
C ALA A 484 28.42 0.46 -9.26
N VAL A 485 27.29 0.49 -9.96
CA VAL A 485 25.99 0.09 -9.39
C VAL A 485 25.85 -1.42 -9.43
N PRO A 486 25.44 -2.10 -8.33
CA PRO A 486 25.19 -3.53 -8.33
C PRO A 486 24.20 -3.95 -9.44
N GLU A 487 24.53 -4.99 -10.22
CA GLU A 487 23.69 -5.47 -11.33
C GLU A 487 22.26 -5.81 -10.87
N ALA A 488 22.10 -6.30 -9.64
CA ALA A 488 20.78 -6.59 -9.05
C ALA A 488 19.89 -5.35 -8.86
N ALA A 489 20.47 -4.15 -8.88
CA ALA A 489 19.74 -2.89 -8.80
C ALA A 489 19.47 -2.27 -10.19
N VAL A 490 19.95 -2.88 -11.27
CA VAL A 490 19.82 -2.30 -12.62
C VAL A 490 18.53 -2.73 -13.30
N VAL A 491 17.74 -1.76 -13.75
CA VAL A 491 16.52 -1.98 -14.53
C VAL A 491 16.68 -1.33 -15.91
N ARG A 492 16.69 -2.16 -16.97
CA ARG A 492 16.85 -1.69 -18.34
C ARG A 492 15.51 -1.34 -18.94
N LEU A 493 15.33 -0.08 -19.30
CA LEU A 493 14.10 0.43 -19.92
C LEU A 493 14.22 0.41 -21.45
N PRO A 494 13.10 0.26 -22.18
CA PRO A 494 13.08 0.39 -23.63
C PRO A 494 13.46 1.81 -24.08
N ALA A 495 13.90 1.94 -25.34
CA ALA A 495 14.22 3.24 -25.92
C ALA A 495 12.99 4.16 -25.87
N ARG A 496 13.21 5.39 -25.44
CA ARG A 496 12.19 6.47 -25.53
C ARG A 496 12.21 7.10 -26.91
N ALA A 497 11.07 7.65 -27.32
CA ALA A 497 10.95 8.37 -28.59
C ALA A 497 11.94 9.56 -28.61
N PRO A 498 12.61 9.87 -29.75
CA PRO A 498 13.62 10.92 -29.84
C PRO A 498 13.18 12.30 -29.36
N GLU A 499 11.90 12.64 -29.54
CA GLU A 499 11.29 13.88 -29.07
C GLU A 499 11.11 13.95 -27.55
N ARG A 500 11.21 12.82 -26.85
CA ARG A 500 11.18 12.72 -25.38
C ARG A 500 12.58 12.82 -24.75
N ILE A 501 13.63 12.81 -25.57
CA ILE A 501 14.98 13.05 -25.07
C ILE A 501 15.10 14.54 -24.71
N PRO A 502 15.34 14.89 -23.42
CA PRO A 502 15.44 16.28 -23.02
C PRO A 502 16.55 16.99 -23.78
N ARG A 503 16.29 18.23 -24.15
CA ARG A 503 17.27 19.11 -24.78
C ARG A 503 17.29 20.43 -24.02
N PRO A 504 18.46 21.09 -23.88
CA PRO A 504 18.52 22.39 -23.25
C PRO A 504 17.58 23.35 -23.98
N SER A 505 16.78 24.09 -23.21
CA SER A 505 15.95 25.15 -23.79
C SER A 505 16.85 26.23 -24.41
N GLU A 506 16.55 26.70 -25.62
CA GLU A 506 17.23 27.83 -26.20
C GLU A 506 17.14 29.02 -25.22
N ARG A 507 18.29 29.49 -24.70
CA ARG A 507 18.34 30.66 -23.82
C ARG A 507 17.82 31.87 -24.61
N LYS A 508 16.58 32.25 -24.39
CA LYS A 508 16.13 33.59 -24.77
C LYS A 508 16.93 34.59 -23.91
N HIS A 509 17.95 35.20 -24.47
CA HIS A 509 18.62 36.33 -23.88
C HIS A 509 17.58 37.45 -23.66
N SER A 510 17.01 37.52 -22.46
CA SER A 510 16.27 38.71 -22.06
C SER A 510 17.30 39.78 -21.71
N PRO A 511 17.30 40.93 -22.37
CA PRO A 511 18.15 42.03 -21.96
C PRO A 511 17.82 42.41 -20.51
N ALA A 512 18.87 42.65 -19.72
CA ALA A 512 18.77 43.05 -18.32
C ALA A 512 17.78 44.22 -18.16
N ARG A 513 16.61 43.95 -17.57
CA ARG A 513 15.67 44.98 -17.10
C ARG A 513 16.10 45.43 -15.71
N THR A 514 16.89 46.51 -15.68
CA THR A 514 16.96 47.35 -14.49
C THR A 514 15.59 48.00 -14.28
N GLY A 515 14.92 47.67 -13.19
CA GLY A 515 13.64 48.28 -12.87
C GLY A 515 12.84 47.50 -11.83
N SER A 516 12.80 48.08 -10.63
CA SER A 516 11.95 47.70 -9.51
C SER A 516 10.49 47.54 -9.89
N GLY A 517 9.81 46.47 -9.44
CA GLY A 517 8.36 46.42 -9.55
C GLY A 517 7.74 45.05 -9.27
N ARG A 518 7.21 44.92 -8.07
CA ARG A 518 6.05 44.14 -7.61
C ARG A 518 5.69 42.83 -8.35
N GLY A 519 5.63 41.78 -7.57
CA GLY A 519 5.27 40.45 -7.96
C GLY A 519 4.00 40.31 -8.81
N ARG A 520 4.08 39.40 -9.77
CA ARG A 520 2.92 38.77 -10.41
C ARG A 520 3.12 37.27 -10.37
N ALA A 521 2.17 36.62 -9.72
CA ALA A 521 2.06 35.16 -9.66
C ALA A 521 1.96 34.58 -11.07
N TRP A 522 2.72 33.55 -11.31
CA TRP A 522 2.58 32.67 -12.49
C TRP A 522 1.41 31.70 -12.23
N THR A 523 0.28 31.97 -12.85
CA THR A 523 -0.80 30.98 -12.96
C THR A 523 -0.54 30.13 -14.21
N ALA A 524 -0.18 28.88 -13.99
CA ALA A 524 -0.19 27.87 -15.06
C ALA A 524 -1.64 27.66 -15.52
N ARG A 525 -1.90 27.86 -16.81
CA ARG A 525 -3.20 27.55 -17.44
C ARG A 525 -3.38 26.03 -17.49
N VAL A 526 -4.04 25.48 -16.50
CA VAL A 526 -4.62 24.13 -16.59
C VAL A 526 -5.86 24.24 -17.47
N ARG A 527 -5.86 23.50 -18.57
CA ARG A 527 -7.01 23.40 -19.49
C ARG A 527 -8.15 22.73 -18.70
N SER A 528 -9.19 23.50 -18.40
CA SER A 528 -10.36 23.05 -17.63
C SER A 528 -11.10 21.90 -18.36
N TRP A 529 -11.11 20.75 -17.76
CA TRP A 529 -12.06 19.69 -18.08
C TRP A 529 -13.42 20.05 -17.50
N PRO A 530 -14.54 19.71 -18.17
CA PRO A 530 -15.84 20.08 -17.64
C PRO A 530 -16.11 19.40 -16.31
N LEU A 531 -16.52 20.19 -15.30
CA LEU A 531 -16.83 19.79 -13.93
C LEU A 531 -17.59 18.46 -13.76
N PRO A 532 -18.58 18.10 -14.62
CA PRO A 532 -19.29 16.83 -14.49
C PRO A 532 -18.43 15.59 -14.72
N LEU A 533 -17.36 15.69 -15.52
CA LEU A 533 -16.50 14.54 -15.80
C LEU A 533 -15.55 14.25 -14.64
N ILE A 534 -15.05 15.29 -13.96
CA ILE A 534 -14.20 15.17 -12.77
C ILE A 534 -15.02 14.59 -11.62
N LEU A 535 -16.26 15.06 -11.44
CA LEU A 535 -17.16 14.56 -10.39
C LEU A 535 -17.52 13.07 -10.59
N MET A 536 -17.75 12.63 -11.84
CA MET A 536 -18.04 11.22 -12.13
C MET A 536 -16.84 10.30 -11.89
N ILE A 537 -15.64 10.71 -12.26
CA ILE A 537 -14.42 9.91 -12.05
C ILE A 537 -14.10 9.80 -10.56
N THR A 538 -14.31 10.87 -9.79
CA THR A 538 -14.08 10.88 -8.33
C THR A 538 -15.09 9.99 -7.61
N VAL A 539 -16.35 9.97 -8.04
CA VAL A 539 -17.38 9.10 -7.48
C VAL A 539 -17.09 7.62 -7.77
N ASP A 540 -16.65 7.28 -8.99
CA ASP A 540 -16.30 5.89 -9.36
C ASP A 540 -15.10 5.37 -8.55
N VAL A 541 -14.09 6.19 -8.28
CA VAL A 541 -12.91 5.83 -7.47
C VAL A 541 -13.27 5.69 -5.99
N CYS A 542 -14.07 6.61 -5.43
CA CYS A 542 -14.53 6.53 -4.04
C CYS A 542 -15.45 5.32 -3.79
N PHE A 543 -16.29 4.96 -4.77
CA PHE A 543 -17.14 3.76 -4.67
C PHE A 543 -16.32 2.47 -4.76
N GLY A 544 -15.30 2.39 -5.63
CA GLY A 544 -14.42 1.24 -5.74
C GLY A 544 -13.62 0.97 -4.45
N VAL A 545 -13.10 2.01 -3.81
CA VAL A 545 -12.38 1.92 -2.53
C VAL A 545 -13.34 1.59 -1.38
N GLY A 546 -14.54 2.18 -1.38
CA GLY A 546 -15.57 1.89 -0.40
C GLY A 546 -16.07 0.43 -0.45
N ILE A 547 -16.18 -0.15 -1.65
CA ILE A 547 -16.53 -1.57 -1.83
C ILE A 547 -15.40 -2.48 -1.34
N LEU A 548 -14.14 -2.14 -1.56
CA LEU A 548 -13.01 -2.92 -1.09
C LEU A 548 -12.90 -2.92 0.45
N ILE A 549 -13.16 -1.77 1.08
CA ILE A 549 -13.20 -1.63 2.54
C ILE A 549 -14.43 -2.33 3.13
N ALA A 550 -15.59 -2.23 2.48
CA ALA A 550 -16.83 -2.91 2.89
C ALA A 550 -16.73 -4.43 2.70
N ALA A 551 -16.02 -4.92 1.67
CA ALA A 551 -15.78 -6.34 1.45
C ALA A 551 -14.96 -6.98 2.58
N VAL A 552 -14.12 -6.20 3.24
CA VAL A 552 -13.34 -6.65 4.40
C VAL A 552 -14.18 -6.62 5.70
N HIS A 553 -15.23 -5.78 5.75
CA HIS A 553 -15.99 -5.53 6.99
C HIS A 553 -17.43 -6.03 6.96
N GLU A 554 -18.07 -6.13 5.79
CA GLU A 554 -19.45 -6.64 5.65
C GLU A 554 -19.69 -7.31 4.28
N PRO A 555 -19.55 -8.64 4.17
CA PRO A 555 -19.78 -9.36 2.91
C PRO A 555 -21.21 -9.21 2.34
N SER A 556 -22.21 -8.95 3.19
CA SER A 556 -23.61 -8.73 2.78
C SER A 556 -23.88 -7.38 2.10
N ALA A 557 -22.97 -6.42 2.23
CA ALA A 557 -23.10 -5.11 1.59
C ALA A 557 -22.73 -5.14 0.09
N ILE A 558 -21.98 -6.15 -0.34
CA ILE A 558 -21.52 -6.30 -1.75
C ILE A 558 -22.71 -6.46 -2.69
N ALA A 559 -23.70 -7.28 -2.36
CA ALA A 559 -24.87 -7.51 -3.22
C ALA A 559 -25.77 -6.28 -3.39
N ARG A 560 -25.79 -5.37 -2.42
CA ARG A 560 -26.59 -4.13 -2.47
C ARG A 560 -25.90 -3.00 -3.22
N ALA A 561 -24.56 -3.02 -3.27
CA ALA A 561 -23.76 -2.00 -3.96
C ALA A 561 -23.49 -2.33 -5.44
N PHE A 562 -23.59 -3.62 -5.84
CA PHE A 562 -23.20 -4.09 -7.17
C PHE A 562 -24.14 -3.58 -8.29
N LEU A 563 -25.45 -3.59 -8.08
CA LEU A 563 -26.43 -3.13 -9.09
C LEU A 563 -26.29 -1.64 -9.42
N PRO A 564 -26.13 -0.70 -8.48
CA PRO A 564 -25.86 0.71 -8.79
C PRO A 564 -24.53 0.94 -9.51
N THR A 565 -23.48 0.17 -9.17
CA THR A 565 -22.14 0.33 -9.75
C THR A 565 -22.10 -0.10 -11.22
N VAL A 566 -22.74 -1.22 -11.58
CA VAL A 566 -22.85 -1.67 -12.98
C VAL A 566 -23.66 -0.66 -13.81
N ALA A 567 -24.75 -0.11 -13.25
CA ALA A 567 -25.54 0.92 -13.92
C ALA A 567 -24.73 2.20 -14.17
N LEU A 568 -23.89 2.61 -13.20
CA LEU A 568 -23.04 3.79 -13.30
C LEU A 568 -21.93 3.60 -14.35
N VAL A 569 -21.24 2.47 -14.36
CA VAL A 569 -20.21 2.15 -15.37
C VAL A 569 -20.79 2.12 -16.79
N VAL A 570 -21.98 1.55 -16.96
CA VAL A 570 -22.67 1.54 -18.27
C VAL A 570 -23.06 2.96 -18.70
N LEU A 571 -23.51 3.80 -17.76
CA LEU A 571 -23.86 5.20 -18.03
C LEU A 571 -22.62 6.02 -18.42
N THR A 572 -21.51 5.84 -17.70
CA THR A 572 -20.23 6.50 -17.98
C THR A 572 -19.70 6.13 -19.37
N ARG A 573 -19.75 4.85 -19.73
CA ARG A 573 -19.37 4.39 -21.07
C ARG A 573 -20.26 4.98 -22.17
N ARG A 574 -21.57 5.12 -21.94
CA ARG A 574 -22.50 5.74 -22.91
C ARG A 574 -22.25 7.24 -23.08
N VAL A 575 -21.93 7.96 -22.01
CA VAL A 575 -21.59 9.39 -22.05
C VAL A 575 -20.28 9.62 -22.78
N LEU A 576 -19.24 8.82 -22.50
CA LEU A 576 -17.96 8.87 -23.20
C LEU A 576 -18.07 8.53 -24.69
N ALA A 577 -18.90 7.56 -25.05
CA ALA A 577 -19.16 7.23 -26.46
C ALA A 577 -19.86 8.38 -27.20
N ARG A 578 -20.85 9.04 -26.59
CA ARG A 578 -21.51 10.22 -27.16
C ARG A 578 -20.56 11.41 -27.32
N HIS A 579 -19.67 11.63 -26.36
CA HIS A 579 -18.70 12.74 -26.42
C HIS A 579 -17.62 12.53 -27.50
N ARG A 580 -17.29 11.27 -27.84
CA ARG A 580 -16.45 10.95 -29.01
C ARG A 580 -17.14 11.18 -30.36
N GLN A 581 -18.45 10.98 -30.44
CA GLN A 581 -19.22 11.21 -31.67
C GLN A 581 -19.50 12.69 -31.98
N THR A 582 -19.39 13.59 -31.00
CA THR A 582 -19.60 15.04 -31.20
C THR A 582 -18.31 15.82 -31.47
N ARG A 583 -17.15 15.13 -31.55
CA ARG A 583 -15.84 15.72 -31.88
C ARG A 583 -15.14 15.09 -33.10
N GLY A 584 -15.89 14.28 -33.90
CA GLY A 584 -15.48 13.77 -35.20
C GLY A 584 -16.09 14.59 -36.36
#